data_fc49e1d6095286a2915efc125a83a7e7
#
_entry.id   fc49e1d6095286a2915efc125a83a7e7
#
_cell.length_a   1.000
_cell.length_b   1.000
_cell.length_c   1.000
_cell.angle_alpha   90.00
_cell.angle_beta   90.00
_cell.angle_gamma   90.00
#
_symmetry.space_group_name_H-M   'P 1'
#
loop_
_entity.id
_entity.type
_entity.pdbx_description
1 polymer ?
#
loop_
_entity_poly.entity_id
_entity_poly.type
_entity_poly.pdbx_seq_one_letter_code
_entity_poly.pdbx_strand_id
1 'polypeptide(L)'
;MVDAKHIQLHLEEHKPDGAVNEAVQQVAFADRMLLNKTDLVSEECLLETTSILRSINAVAEVIPTQNSKIDLKKVLGVSSFSIEKTLQHDPSFLDENKSQKHDLSGVSSVGIECEGELDFNSVNEFMMDLLHTNHEN
;
A
#
# COMPACT_ATOMS: atom_id res chain seq x y z
N MET A 1 1.05 -1.72 -7.74
CA MET A 1 0.17 -2.87 -7.39
C MET A 1 -0.56 -2.51 -6.10
N VAL A 2 -1.84 -2.84 -6.01
CA VAL A 2 -2.74 -2.52 -4.89
C VAL A 2 -3.24 -3.83 -4.28
N ASP A 3 -3.20 -3.96 -2.96
CA ASP A 3 -3.74 -5.10 -2.23
C ASP A 3 -5.24 -4.87 -1.96
N ALA A 4 -6.12 -5.65 -2.59
CA ALA A 4 -7.57 -5.49 -2.47
C ALA A 4 -8.08 -5.62 -1.03
N LYS A 5 -7.39 -6.40 -0.19
CA LYS A 5 -7.80 -6.66 1.19
C LYS A 5 -7.44 -5.51 2.15
N HIS A 6 -6.30 -4.85 1.91
CA HIS A 6 -5.73 -3.92 2.90
C HIS A 6 -5.68 -2.46 2.44
N ILE A 7 -5.97 -2.17 1.17
CA ILE A 7 -5.82 -0.81 0.64
C ILE A 7 -6.69 0.22 1.36
N GLN A 8 -7.91 -0.13 1.75
CA GLN A 8 -8.80 0.81 2.45
C GLN A 8 -8.19 1.28 3.77
N LEU A 9 -7.59 0.38 4.55
CA LEU A 9 -6.90 0.73 5.80
C LEU A 9 -5.78 1.75 5.55
N HIS A 10 -4.99 1.56 4.48
CA HIS A 10 -3.90 2.47 4.14
C HIS A 10 -4.38 3.82 3.61
N LEU A 11 -5.51 3.86 2.90
CA LEU A 11 -6.08 5.11 2.41
C LEU A 11 -6.69 5.95 3.53
N GLU A 12 -7.24 5.30 4.56
CA GLU A 12 -7.88 5.94 5.72
C GLU A 12 -6.89 6.23 6.86
N GLU A 13 -5.66 5.77 6.75
CA GLU A 13 -4.64 5.95 7.78
C GLU A 13 -4.38 7.43 8.07
N HIS A 14 -4.61 7.83 9.33
CA HIS A 14 -4.32 9.18 9.80
C HIS A 14 -2.81 9.33 9.99
N LYS A 15 -2.21 10.21 9.20
CA LYS A 15 -0.79 10.54 9.35
C LYS A 15 -0.59 11.73 10.28
N PRO A 16 0.56 11.81 10.99
CA PRO A 16 0.90 12.98 11.81
C PRO A 16 0.87 14.27 10.99
N ASP A 17 0.66 15.41 11.65
CA ASP A 17 0.57 16.72 11.01
C ASP A 17 1.75 16.99 10.07
N GLY A 18 1.44 17.23 8.82
CA GLY A 18 2.41 17.53 7.76
C GLY A 18 3.04 16.31 7.07
N ALA A 19 2.65 15.09 7.43
CA ALA A 19 3.03 13.89 6.70
C ALA A 19 2.01 13.58 5.59
N VAL A 20 2.51 13.09 4.47
CA VAL A 20 1.70 12.72 3.31
C VAL A 20 1.23 11.28 3.45
N ASN A 21 -0.04 11.01 3.13
CA ASN A 21 -0.48 9.62 2.99
C ASN A 21 0.04 9.08 1.65
N GLU A 22 1.10 8.27 1.72
CA GLU A 22 1.77 7.71 0.53
C GLU A 22 0.83 6.83 -0.30
N ALA A 23 -0.09 6.11 0.33
CA ALA A 23 -1.02 5.24 -0.39
C ALA A 23 -1.96 6.07 -1.29
N VAL A 24 -2.50 7.18 -0.77
CA VAL A 24 -3.30 8.13 -1.54
C VAL A 24 -2.48 8.73 -2.67
N GLN A 25 -1.25 9.16 -2.39
CA GLN A 25 -0.37 9.75 -3.38
C GLN A 25 -0.01 8.75 -4.49
N GLN A 26 0.36 7.51 -4.14
CA GLN A 26 0.67 6.46 -5.11
C GLN A 26 -0.52 6.13 -6.01
N VAL A 27 -1.74 6.12 -5.46
CA VAL A 27 -2.97 5.93 -6.25
C VAL A 27 -3.21 7.11 -7.18
N ALA A 28 -3.04 8.34 -6.69
CA ALA A 28 -3.27 9.55 -7.48
C ALA A 28 -2.32 9.66 -8.69
N PHE A 29 -1.05 9.25 -8.52
CA PHE A 29 -0.04 9.29 -9.59
C PHE A 29 0.02 8.04 -10.46
N ALA A 30 -0.76 7.00 -10.16
CA ALA A 30 -0.74 5.76 -10.91
C ALA A 30 -1.30 5.95 -12.32
N ASP A 31 -0.61 5.44 -13.34
CA ASP A 31 -1.15 5.32 -14.70
C ASP A 31 -2.03 4.09 -14.86
N ARG A 32 -1.71 3.03 -14.11
CA ARG A 32 -2.48 1.79 -14.01
C ARG A 32 -2.40 1.22 -12.63
N MET A 33 -3.49 0.64 -12.17
CA MET A 33 -3.59 -0.01 -10.87
C MET A 33 -3.90 -1.48 -11.05
N LEU A 34 -2.99 -2.36 -10.61
CA LEU A 34 -3.25 -3.79 -10.53
C LEU A 34 -3.85 -4.08 -9.16
N LEU A 35 -5.17 -4.28 -9.11
CA LEU A 35 -5.89 -4.62 -7.89
C LEU A 35 -5.76 -6.12 -7.65
N ASN A 36 -4.80 -6.51 -6.82
CA ASN A 36 -4.41 -7.89 -6.60
C ASN A 36 -5.05 -8.48 -5.34
N LYS A 37 -4.98 -9.80 -5.21
CA LYS A 37 -5.60 -10.58 -4.14
C LYS A 37 -7.13 -10.49 -4.13
N THR A 38 -7.73 -10.40 -5.32
CA THR A 38 -9.20 -10.34 -5.46
C THR A 38 -9.90 -11.62 -5.02
N ASP A 39 -9.16 -12.71 -4.86
CA ASP A 39 -9.59 -13.99 -4.29
C ASP A 39 -9.83 -13.94 -2.77
N LEU A 40 -9.30 -12.92 -2.08
CA LEU A 40 -9.40 -12.78 -0.62
C LEU A 40 -10.51 -11.83 -0.15
N VAL A 41 -11.28 -11.26 -1.09
CA VAL A 41 -12.34 -10.29 -0.79
C VAL A 41 -13.64 -10.69 -1.48
N SER A 42 -14.77 -10.22 -0.95
CA SER A 42 -16.07 -10.41 -1.60
C SER A 42 -16.21 -9.51 -2.84
N GLU A 43 -17.13 -9.87 -3.73
CA GLU A 43 -17.42 -9.07 -4.92
C GLU A 43 -17.90 -7.65 -4.56
N GLU A 44 -18.69 -7.54 -3.50
CA GLU A 44 -19.16 -6.25 -2.97
C GLU A 44 -18.01 -5.37 -2.50
N CYS A 45 -17.07 -5.92 -1.70
CA CYS A 45 -15.87 -5.23 -1.26
C CYS A 45 -14.98 -4.83 -2.44
N LEU A 46 -14.89 -5.67 -3.47
CA LEU A 46 -14.12 -5.37 -4.68
C LEU A 46 -14.70 -4.18 -5.45
N LEU A 47 -16.03 -4.11 -5.56
CA LEU A 47 -16.73 -2.98 -6.20
C LEU A 47 -16.52 -1.69 -5.42
N GLU A 48 -16.65 -1.74 -4.09
CA GLU A 48 -16.44 -0.60 -3.20
C GLU A 48 -15.00 -0.10 -3.30
N THR A 49 -14.01 -0.99 -3.16
CA THR A 49 -12.59 -0.65 -3.30
C THR A 49 -12.30 -0.03 -4.66
N THR A 50 -12.85 -0.58 -5.74
CA THR A 50 -12.69 -0.03 -7.09
C THR A 50 -13.28 1.38 -7.18
N SER A 51 -14.44 1.63 -6.56
CA SER A 51 -15.08 2.95 -6.52
C SER A 51 -14.22 3.96 -5.76
N ILE A 52 -13.66 3.59 -4.62
CA ILE A 52 -12.74 4.44 -3.84
C ILE A 52 -11.49 4.78 -4.66
N LEU A 53 -10.85 3.79 -5.28
CA LEU A 53 -9.67 4.04 -6.12
C LEU A 53 -9.96 4.99 -7.28
N ARG A 54 -11.12 4.85 -7.92
CA ARG A 54 -11.57 5.74 -9.00
C ARG A 54 -11.94 7.14 -8.53
N SER A 55 -12.37 7.32 -7.29
CA SER A 55 -12.62 8.65 -6.73
C SER A 55 -11.32 9.43 -6.52
N ILE A 56 -10.20 8.75 -6.26
CA ILE A 56 -8.88 9.37 -6.13
C ILE A 56 -8.25 9.58 -7.52
N ASN A 57 -8.36 8.59 -8.40
CA ASN A 57 -7.78 8.66 -9.75
C ASN A 57 -8.76 8.07 -10.78
N ALA A 58 -9.53 8.96 -11.40
CA ALA A 58 -10.55 8.59 -12.39
C ALA A 58 -9.97 8.13 -13.74
N VAL A 59 -8.71 8.44 -14.03
CA VAL A 59 -8.08 8.21 -15.33
C VAL A 59 -7.39 6.85 -15.40
N ALA A 60 -6.81 6.40 -14.29
CA ALA A 60 -6.05 5.15 -14.24
C ALA A 60 -6.95 3.92 -14.44
N GLU A 61 -6.52 3.02 -15.30
CA GLU A 61 -7.18 1.73 -15.48
C GLU A 61 -6.97 0.85 -14.25
N VAL A 62 -8.06 0.37 -13.62
CA VAL A 62 -8.00 -0.60 -12.52
C VAL A 62 -8.20 -1.99 -13.11
N ILE A 63 -7.20 -2.84 -12.94
CA ILE A 63 -7.18 -4.21 -13.48
C ILE A 63 -7.19 -5.21 -12.31
N PRO A 64 -8.27 -5.97 -12.12
CA PRO A 64 -8.32 -7.00 -11.10
C PRO A 64 -7.37 -8.15 -11.45
N THR A 65 -6.63 -8.63 -10.45
CA THR A 65 -5.67 -9.73 -10.61
C THR A 65 -5.67 -10.66 -9.40
N GLN A 66 -5.19 -11.88 -9.61
CA GLN A 66 -4.95 -12.87 -8.55
C GLN A 66 -3.54 -13.41 -8.69
N ASN A 67 -2.85 -13.58 -7.56
CA ASN A 67 -1.46 -14.06 -7.53
C ASN A 67 -0.54 -13.26 -8.49
N SER A 68 -0.83 -11.98 -8.70
CA SER A 68 -0.09 -11.07 -9.61
C SER A 68 -0.05 -11.56 -11.08
N LYS A 69 -0.98 -12.40 -11.48
CA LYS A 69 -1.05 -12.92 -12.85
C LYS A 69 -1.75 -11.91 -13.76
N ILE A 70 -1.03 -11.43 -14.75
CA ILE A 70 -1.53 -10.49 -15.76
C ILE A 70 -0.82 -10.71 -17.09
N ASP A 71 -1.49 -10.36 -18.19
CA ASP A 71 -0.82 -10.28 -19.49
C ASP A 71 0.20 -9.15 -19.48
N LEU A 72 1.47 -9.50 -19.73
CA LEU A 72 2.59 -8.54 -19.72
C LEU A 72 2.39 -7.38 -20.70
N LYS A 73 1.65 -7.57 -21.79
CA LYS A 73 1.29 -6.50 -22.74
C LYS A 73 0.49 -5.37 -22.10
N LYS A 74 -0.19 -5.65 -20.98
CA LYS A 74 -0.95 -4.64 -20.24
C LYS A 74 -0.08 -3.79 -19.30
N VAL A 75 1.15 -4.19 -19.02
CA VAL A 75 2.06 -3.50 -18.08
C VAL A 75 3.37 -3.06 -18.70
N LEU A 76 3.78 -3.68 -19.81
CA LEU A 76 5.01 -3.32 -20.52
C LEU A 76 4.70 -2.48 -21.75
N GLY A 77 5.59 -1.53 -22.07
CA GLY A 77 5.50 -0.70 -23.27
C GLY A 77 4.32 0.27 -23.30
N VAL A 78 3.73 0.56 -22.15
CA VAL A 78 2.51 1.41 -22.06
C VAL A 78 2.79 2.91 -22.14
N SER A 79 4.07 3.35 -22.18
CA SER A 79 4.51 4.76 -22.36
C SER A 79 3.67 5.78 -21.58
N SER A 80 3.31 5.45 -20.34
CA SER A 80 2.31 6.19 -19.58
C SER A 80 2.93 7.34 -18.78
N PHE A 81 4.22 7.30 -18.50
CA PHE A 81 4.90 8.39 -17.80
C PHE A 81 4.98 9.63 -18.68
N SER A 82 4.41 10.73 -18.21
CA SER A 82 4.54 12.06 -18.81
C SER A 82 4.84 13.06 -17.72
N ILE A 83 5.97 13.78 -17.89
CA ILE A 83 6.36 14.87 -16.97
C ILE A 83 5.27 15.95 -16.90
N GLU A 84 4.62 16.24 -18.03
CA GLU A 84 3.54 17.22 -18.07
C GLU A 84 2.36 16.83 -17.16
N LYS A 85 1.95 15.56 -17.19
CA LYS A 85 0.89 15.06 -16.29
C LYS A 85 1.30 15.13 -14.83
N THR A 86 2.55 14.75 -14.53
CA THR A 86 3.10 14.79 -13.17
C THR A 86 3.13 16.24 -12.64
N LEU A 87 3.56 17.20 -13.45
CA LEU A 87 3.58 18.62 -13.08
C LEU A 87 2.18 19.25 -12.96
N GLN A 88 1.16 18.70 -13.65
CA GLN A 88 -0.23 19.13 -13.47
C GLN A 88 -0.78 18.71 -12.10
N HIS A 89 -0.37 17.55 -11.60
CA HIS A 89 -0.78 17.02 -10.28
C HIS A 89 0.08 17.61 -9.15
N ASP A 90 1.36 17.75 -9.35
CA ASP A 90 2.30 18.35 -8.41
C ASP A 90 3.27 19.29 -9.13
N PRO A 91 2.96 20.60 -9.20
CA PRO A 91 3.83 21.60 -9.81
C PRO A 91 5.22 21.68 -9.17
N SER A 92 5.36 21.19 -7.93
CA SER A 92 6.62 21.20 -7.18
C SER A 92 7.43 19.90 -7.29
N PHE A 93 6.99 18.95 -8.14
CA PHE A 93 7.65 17.65 -8.30
C PHE A 93 9.13 17.74 -8.68
N LEU A 94 9.53 18.79 -9.42
CA LEU A 94 10.94 19.04 -9.80
C LEU A 94 11.68 19.97 -8.82
N ASP A 95 11.06 20.35 -7.70
CA ASP A 95 11.66 21.27 -6.74
C ASP A 95 12.56 20.49 -5.75
N GLU A 96 13.88 20.50 -5.97
CA GLU A 96 14.86 19.77 -5.17
C GLU A 96 14.87 20.15 -3.68
N ASN A 97 14.27 21.28 -3.31
CA ASN A 97 14.24 21.80 -1.95
C ASN A 97 13.05 21.33 -1.11
N LYS A 98 12.08 20.62 -1.69
CA LYS A 98 10.95 20.03 -0.95
C LYS A 98 11.23 18.57 -0.63
N SER A 99 11.92 18.31 0.46
CA SER A 99 11.87 16.98 1.08
C SER A 99 10.47 16.76 1.66
N GLN A 100 9.62 16.03 0.95
CA GLN A 100 8.38 15.51 1.53
C GLN A 100 8.78 14.63 2.72
N LYS A 101 8.24 14.94 3.89
CA LYS A 101 8.43 14.10 5.08
C LYS A 101 7.59 12.84 4.89
N HIS A 102 8.22 11.75 4.49
CA HIS A 102 7.60 10.44 4.53
C HIS A 102 7.62 9.94 5.98
N ASP A 103 6.46 9.53 6.47
CA ASP A 103 6.39 8.87 7.77
C ASP A 103 6.71 7.39 7.61
N LEU A 104 7.94 7.02 7.93
CA LEU A 104 8.42 5.64 7.95
C LEU A 104 8.29 4.99 9.33
N SER A 105 7.68 5.68 10.31
CA SER A 105 7.61 5.20 11.69
C SER A 105 6.61 4.06 11.90
N GLY A 106 5.67 3.88 10.96
CA GLY A 106 4.61 2.87 11.07
C GLY A 106 5.08 1.40 10.93
N VAL A 107 6.30 1.17 10.42
CA VAL A 107 6.85 -0.18 10.27
C VAL A 107 8.27 -0.21 10.79
N SER A 108 8.51 -0.97 11.84
CA SER A 108 9.84 -1.21 12.39
C SER A 108 10.08 -2.71 12.56
N SER A 109 11.33 -3.13 12.54
CA SER A 109 11.72 -4.49 12.86
C SER A 109 12.57 -4.51 14.13
N VAL A 110 12.29 -5.45 15.01
CA VAL A 110 13.07 -5.70 16.22
C VAL A 110 13.67 -7.08 16.10
N GLY A 111 15.00 -7.15 16.13
CA GLY A 111 15.74 -8.41 16.22
C GLY A 111 16.08 -8.70 17.68
N ILE A 112 15.77 -9.90 18.14
CA ILE A 112 16.14 -10.37 19.49
C ILE A 112 17.07 -11.56 19.32
N GLU A 113 18.28 -11.46 19.87
CA GLU A 113 19.27 -12.54 19.89
C GLU A 113 19.50 -12.96 21.33
N CYS A 114 19.39 -14.25 21.60
CA CYS A 114 19.60 -14.83 22.93
C CYS A 114 20.65 -15.95 22.86
N GLU A 115 21.59 -15.95 23.79
CA GLU A 115 22.56 -17.04 23.93
C GLU A 115 21.97 -18.11 24.85
N GLY A 116 22.27 -19.41 24.54
CA GLY A 116 21.87 -20.56 25.33
C GLY A 116 20.65 -21.30 24.79
N GLU A 117 20.15 -22.25 25.59
CA GLU A 117 18.95 -23.04 25.26
C GLU A 117 17.69 -22.31 25.71
N LEU A 118 16.70 -22.21 24.81
CA LEU A 118 15.42 -21.61 25.12
C LEU A 118 14.37 -22.69 25.43
N ASP A 119 13.54 -22.43 26.44
CA ASP A 119 12.38 -23.28 26.70
C ASP A 119 11.30 -23.07 25.62
N PHE A 120 10.94 -24.15 24.93
CA PHE A 120 9.98 -24.12 23.84
C PHE A 120 8.61 -23.58 24.25
N ASN A 121 8.14 -23.94 25.47
CA ASN A 121 6.82 -23.49 25.93
C ASN A 121 6.80 -21.97 26.16
N SER A 122 7.85 -21.44 26.79
CA SER A 122 7.99 -20.00 27.04
C SER A 122 8.10 -19.19 25.75
N VAL A 123 8.82 -19.69 24.74
CA VAL A 123 8.90 -19.05 23.41
C VAL A 123 7.54 -19.07 22.71
N ASN A 124 6.84 -20.21 22.77
CA ASN A 124 5.53 -20.34 22.16
C ASN A 124 4.48 -19.41 22.82
N GLU A 125 4.49 -19.31 24.15
CA GLU A 125 3.63 -18.40 24.91
C GLU A 125 3.91 -16.94 24.53
N PHE A 126 5.18 -16.53 24.48
CA PHE A 126 5.58 -15.20 24.03
C PHE A 126 5.10 -14.88 22.60
N MET A 127 5.25 -15.83 21.67
CA MET A 127 4.78 -15.66 20.30
C MET A 127 3.26 -15.53 20.21
N MET A 128 2.53 -16.31 21.02
CA MET A 128 1.06 -16.22 21.07
C MET A 128 0.60 -14.88 21.64
N ASP A 129 1.21 -14.39 22.70
CA ASP A 129 0.91 -13.08 23.28
C ASP A 129 1.18 -11.95 22.27
N LEU A 130 2.29 -12.02 21.56
CA LEU A 130 2.68 -11.03 20.55
C LEU A 130 1.68 -10.98 19.37
N LEU A 131 1.18 -12.13 18.96
CA LEU A 131 0.18 -12.24 17.90
C LEU A 131 -1.22 -11.77 18.35
N HIS A 132 -1.61 -12.02 19.62
CA HIS A 132 -2.90 -11.60 20.15
C HIS A 132 -2.96 -10.09 20.42
N THR A 133 -1.88 -9.51 20.94
CA THR A 133 -1.83 -8.08 21.28
C THR A 133 -1.89 -7.19 20.04
N ASN A 134 -1.48 -7.66 18.87
CA ASN A 134 -1.50 -6.90 17.61
C ASN A 134 -2.81 -7.07 16.79
N HIS A 135 -3.81 -7.80 17.29
CA HIS A 135 -5.11 -7.94 16.62
C HIS A 135 -6.17 -6.93 17.07
N GLU A 136 -5.87 -6.05 18.01
CA GLU A 136 -6.82 -5.05 18.54
C GLU A 136 -6.54 -3.60 18.05
N ASN A 137 -5.70 -3.42 17.02
CA ASN A 137 -5.47 -2.11 16.40
C ASN A 137 -5.69 -2.17 14.89
#